data_ca6c3b530ab0a62f93633f65d72f3d67
#
_entry.id   ca6c3b530ab0a62f93633f65d72f3d67
#
_cell.length_a   1.000
_cell.length_b   1.000
_cell.length_c   1.000
_cell.angle_alpha   90.00
_cell.angle_beta   90.00
_cell.angle_gamma   90.00
#
_symmetry.space_group_name_H-M   'P 1'
#
loop_
_entity.id
_entity.type
_entity.pdbx_description
1 polymer ?
#
loop_
_entity_poly.entity_id
_entity_poly.type
_entity_poly.pdbx_seq_one_letter_code
_entity_poly.pdbx_strand_id
1 'polypeptide(L)'
;MRPLANITVNEKQKLHLECEVSHPDKPAQWFKDDKPVTASARIRLTSDGGVHSLDIDSAELDDEAVYKVVVNGAESSAEVLVEGKC
;
A
#
# COMPACT_ATOMS: atom_id res chain seq x y z
N MET A 1 3.03 -2.71 -16.70
CA MET A 1 2.79 -2.97 -15.26
C MET A 1 3.81 -2.23 -14.43
N ARG A 2 3.36 -1.51 -13.42
CA ARG A 2 4.24 -0.80 -12.50
C ARG A 2 4.15 -1.47 -11.12
N PRO A 3 5.23 -2.06 -10.62
CA PRO A 3 5.21 -2.65 -9.29
C PRO A 3 5.25 -1.58 -8.20
N LEU A 4 4.99 -2.00 -6.97
CA LEU A 4 5.20 -1.13 -5.82
C LEU A 4 6.68 -0.81 -5.66
N ALA A 5 6.97 0.32 -5.06
CA ALA A 5 8.33 0.74 -4.77
C ALA A 5 8.49 0.96 -3.28
N ASN A 6 9.68 0.68 -2.78
CA ASN A 6 9.99 0.95 -1.37
C ASN A 6 9.86 2.45 -1.09
N ILE A 7 9.36 2.77 0.09
CA ILE A 7 9.12 4.15 0.46
C ILE A 7 9.49 4.37 1.92
N THR A 8 10.00 5.57 2.20
CA THR A 8 10.27 6.00 3.57
C THR A 8 9.50 7.29 3.82
N VAL A 9 8.76 7.32 4.90
CA VAL A 9 8.01 8.52 5.31
C VAL A 9 8.32 8.83 6.76
N ASN A 10 8.08 10.09 7.13
CA ASN A 10 8.17 10.47 8.54
C ASN A 10 6.86 10.19 9.23
N GLU A 11 6.94 9.96 10.53
CA GLU A 11 5.76 9.77 11.35
C GLU A 11 4.79 10.95 11.16
N LYS A 12 3.50 10.63 11.05
CA LYS A 12 2.39 11.57 10.86
C LYS A 12 2.32 12.19 9.47
N GLN A 13 3.15 11.76 8.55
CA GLN A 13 3.02 12.18 7.15
C GLN A 13 2.14 11.22 6.38
N LYS A 14 1.64 11.67 5.22
CA LYS A 14 0.84 10.81 4.36
C LYS A 14 1.71 9.74 3.72
N LEU A 15 1.19 8.54 3.69
CA LEU A 15 1.84 7.42 3.03
C LEU A 15 0.99 7.01 1.83
N HIS A 16 1.63 6.86 0.68
CA HIS A 16 0.94 6.49 -0.55
C HIS A 16 1.69 5.39 -1.26
N LEU A 17 1.01 4.28 -1.51
CA LEU A 17 1.52 3.19 -2.33
C LEU A 17 0.63 3.05 -3.55
N GLU A 18 1.25 2.86 -4.70
CA GLU A 18 0.51 2.75 -5.95
C GLU A 18 1.16 1.70 -6.83
N CYS A 19 0.34 0.89 -7.47
CA CYS A 19 0.82 -0.04 -8.48
C CYS A 19 -0.14 -0.04 -9.66
N GLU A 20 0.36 -0.46 -10.80
CA GLU A 20 -0.44 -0.55 -12.02
C GLU A 20 -0.34 -1.96 -12.57
N VAL A 21 -1.47 -2.56 -12.92
CA VAL A 21 -1.52 -3.90 -13.50
C VAL A 21 -2.31 -3.86 -14.79
N SER A 22 -2.16 -4.90 -15.60
CA SER A 22 -2.84 -4.98 -16.89
C SER A 22 -4.24 -5.60 -16.81
N HIS A 23 -4.78 -5.75 -15.59
CA HIS A 23 -6.11 -6.32 -15.37
C HIS A 23 -7.01 -5.29 -14.69
N PRO A 24 -7.60 -4.34 -15.45
CA PRO A 24 -8.32 -3.23 -14.83
C PRO A 24 -9.61 -3.60 -14.11
N ASP A 25 -10.19 -4.75 -14.42
CA ASP A 25 -11.46 -5.18 -13.80
C ASP A 25 -11.28 -6.24 -12.72
N LYS A 26 -10.06 -6.43 -12.24
CA LYS A 26 -9.81 -7.39 -11.16
C LYS A 26 -9.58 -6.66 -9.84
N PRO A 27 -10.09 -7.21 -8.73
CA PRO A 27 -9.87 -6.59 -7.43
C PRO A 27 -8.45 -6.80 -6.95
N ALA A 28 -7.96 -5.84 -6.17
CA ALA A 28 -6.68 -5.94 -5.51
C ALA A 28 -6.88 -6.33 -4.06
N GLN A 29 -5.97 -7.18 -3.56
CA GLN A 29 -5.91 -7.51 -2.15
C GLN A 29 -4.60 -7.00 -1.59
N TRP A 30 -4.69 -6.28 -0.49
CA TRP A 30 -3.52 -5.70 0.15
C TRP A 30 -3.21 -6.45 1.43
N PHE A 31 -1.93 -6.63 1.68
CA PHE A 31 -1.44 -7.30 2.88
C PHE A 31 -0.37 -6.46 3.55
N LYS A 32 -0.34 -6.51 4.86
CA LYS A 32 0.68 -5.87 5.68
C LYS A 32 1.33 -6.96 6.52
N ASP A 33 2.60 -7.28 6.24
CA ASP A 33 3.31 -8.38 6.89
C ASP A 33 2.50 -9.68 6.84
N ASP A 34 1.99 -10.02 5.64
CA ASP A 34 1.19 -11.20 5.38
C ASP A 34 -0.18 -11.21 6.06
N LYS A 35 -0.64 -10.07 6.56
CA LYS A 35 -1.98 -9.93 7.15
C LYS A 35 -2.85 -9.09 6.24
N PRO A 36 -4.11 -9.49 6.01
CA PRO A 36 -4.99 -8.70 5.13
C PRO A 36 -5.18 -7.28 5.65
N VAL A 37 -5.16 -6.33 4.73
CA VAL A 37 -5.42 -4.92 5.04
C VAL A 37 -6.82 -4.59 4.56
N THR A 38 -7.62 -3.94 5.40
CA THR A 38 -8.94 -3.48 5.04
C THR A 38 -8.99 -1.96 5.16
N ALA A 39 -9.87 -1.35 4.35
CA ALA A 39 -10.06 0.10 4.43
C ALA A 39 -10.63 0.49 5.79
N SER A 40 -10.20 1.63 6.29
CA SER A 40 -10.64 2.14 7.58
C SER A 40 -10.65 3.66 7.55
N ALA A 41 -10.89 4.29 8.70
CA ALA A 41 -10.91 5.74 8.78
C ALA A 41 -9.55 6.36 8.39
N ARG A 42 -8.45 5.64 8.62
CA ARG A 42 -7.10 6.12 8.28
C ARG A 42 -6.61 5.60 6.95
N ILE A 43 -7.12 4.46 6.51
CA ILE A 43 -6.58 3.74 5.35
C ILE A 43 -7.59 3.75 4.23
N ARG A 44 -7.18 4.23 3.07
CA ARG A 44 -8.02 4.22 1.87
C ARG A 44 -7.41 3.30 0.84
N LEU A 45 -8.25 2.45 0.27
CA LEU A 45 -7.87 1.57 -0.81
C LEU A 45 -8.68 1.97 -2.03
N THR A 46 -7.98 2.31 -3.13
CA THR A 46 -8.67 2.73 -4.35
C THR A 46 -8.20 1.90 -5.53
N SER A 47 -9.09 1.76 -6.50
CA SER A 47 -8.79 1.07 -7.75
C SER A 47 -9.39 1.87 -8.89
N ASP A 48 -8.60 2.14 -9.92
CA ASP A 48 -9.07 2.93 -11.06
C ASP A 48 -8.31 2.48 -12.32
N GLY A 49 -9.00 1.76 -13.19
CA GLY A 49 -8.44 1.37 -14.48
C GLY A 49 -7.16 0.55 -14.40
N GLY A 50 -7.02 -0.29 -13.40
CA GLY A 50 -5.82 -1.09 -13.21
C GLY A 50 -4.78 -0.46 -12.31
N VAL A 51 -5.01 0.77 -11.87
CA VAL A 51 -4.16 1.44 -10.89
C VAL A 51 -4.77 1.21 -9.52
N HIS A 52 -4.01 0.58 -8.64
CA HIS A 52 -4.47 0.27 -7.28
C HIS A 52 -3.59 1.04 -6.30
N SER A 53 -4.24 1.74 -5.37
CA SER A 53 -3.56 2.62 -4.44
C SER A 53 -3.94 2.33 -3.00
N LEU A 54 -2.98 2.48 -2.12
CA LEU A 54 -3.21 2.41 -0.69
C LEU A 54 -2.71 3.72 -0.09
N ASP A 55 -3.59 4.43 0.59
CA ASP A 55 -3.27 5.72 1.21
C ASP A 55 -3.50 5.66 2.70
N ILE A 56 -2.53 6.14 3.47
CA ILE A 56 -2.66 6.31 4.91
C ILE A 56 -2.49 7.79 5.21
N ASP A 57 -3.51 8.38 5.85
CA ASP A 57 -3.51 9.82 6.09
C ASP A 57 -2.38 10.27 7.01
N SER A 58 -2.07 9.46 8.02
CA SER A 58 -1.07 9.81 9.02
C SER A 58 -0.32 8.55 9.39
N ALA A 59 0.88 8.41 8.86
CA ALA A 59 1.70 7.22 9.11
C ALA A 59 2.16 7.19 10.56
N GLU A 60 2.11 6.01 11.14
CA GLU A 60 2.60 5.79 12.50
C GLU A 60 3.73 4.77 12.45
N LEU A 61 4.50 4.68 13.52
CA LEU A 61 5.59 3.72 13.58
C LEU A 61 5.10 2.29 13.38
N ASP A 62 3.88 2.00 13.81
CA ASP A 62 3.26 0.68 13.63
C ASP A 62 2.93 0.39 12.16
N ASP A 63 2.91 1.41 11.32
CA ASP A 63 2.63 1.22 9.89
C ASP A 63 3.86 0.77 9.12
N GLU A 64 5.01 0.75 9.74
CA GLU A 64 6.23 0.24 9.11
C GLU A 64 6.11 -1.26 8.93
N ALA A 65 6.17 -1.70 7.67
CA ALA A 65 5.96 -3.10 7.35
C ALA A 65 6.27 -3.35 5.88
N VAL A 66 6.23 -4.62 5.49
CA VAL A 66 6.27 -4.99 4.08
C VAL A 66 4.83 -5.08 3.60
N TYR A 67 4.46 -4.22 2.67
CA TYR A 67 3.13 -4.22 2.07
C TYR A 67 3.16 -5.00 0.77
N LYS A 68 2.13 -5.80 0.55
CA LYS A 68 2.01 -6.60 -0.66
C LYS A 68 0.63 -6.41 -1.25
N VAL A 69 0.56 -6.31 -2.58
CA VAL A 69 -0.70 -6.28 -3.29
C VAL A 69 -0.76 -7.48 -4.24
N VAL A 70 -1.92 -8.13 -4.27
CA VAL A 70 -2.16 -9.28 -5.14
C VAL A 70 -3.34 -8.96 -6.04
N VAL A 71 -3.15 -9.06 -7.36
CA VAL A 71 -4.22 -8.85 -8.33
C VAL A 71 -4.17 -9.99 -9.33
N ASN A 72 -5.21 -10.84 -9.31
CA ASN A 72 -5.37 -11.92 -10.29
C ASN A 72 -4.09 -12.78 -10.46
N GLY A 73 -3.47 -13.15 -9.35
CA GLY A 73 -2.26 -13.97 -9.37
C GLY A 73 -0.97 -13.20 -9.55
N ALA A 74 -1.04 -11.92 -9.88
CA ALA A 74 0.15 -11.06 -9.93
C ALA A 74 0.37 -10.45 -8.56
N GLU A 75 1.62 -10.42 -8.13
CA GLU A 75 1.98 -9.91 -6.82
C GLU A 75 3.03 -8.84 -6.93
N SER A 76 2.95 -7.86 -6.05
CA SER A 76 3.99 -6.85 -5.91
C SER A 76 4.11 -6.49 -4.44
N SER A 77 5.33 -6.23 -4.00
CA SER A 77 5.55 -5.87 -2.60
C SER A 77 6.53 -4.71 -2.50
N ALA A 78 6.44 -4.01 -1.40
CA ALA A 78 7.33 -2.89 -1.11
C ALA A 78 7.53 -2.77 0.39
N GLU A 79 8.71 -2.35 0.77
CA GLU A 79 9.02 -2.10 2.17
C GLU A 79 8.70 -0.65 2.49
N VAL A 80 7.91 -0.45 3.52
CA VAL A 80 7.55 0.88 4.00
C VAL A 80 8.25 1.12 5.32
N LEU A 81 9.05 2.18 5.37
CA LEU A 81 9.75 2.58 6.57
C LEU A 81 9.14 3.87 7.09
N VAL A 82 8.92 3.94 8.39
CA VAL A 82 8.39 5.14 9.04
C VAL A 82 9.43 5.62 10.04
N GLU A 83 9.89 6.85 9.83
CA GLU A 83 10.89 7.44 10.72
C GLU A 83 10.18 8.27 11.77
N GLY A 84 10.49 7.98 13.03
CA GLY A 84 10.00 8.78 14.14
C GLY A 84 10.94 9.93 14.41
N LYS A 85 10.36 11.04 14.83
CA LYS A 85 11.16 12.19 15.27
C LYS A 85 11.20 12.23 16.78
N CYS A 86 12.36 12.44 17.30
CA CYS A 86 12.55 12.64 18.72
C CYS A 86 12.47 14.11 19.05
#